data_921b43645033ef6768bf8f7932135ee7
#
_entry.id   921b43645033ef6768bf8f7932135ee7
#
_cell.length_a   1.000
_cell.length_b   1.000
_cell.length_c   1.000
_cell.angle_alpha   90.00
_cell.angle_beta   90.00
_cell.angle_gamma   90.00
#
_symmetry.space_group_name_H-M   'P 1'
#
loop_
_entity.id
_entity.type
_entity.pdbx_description
1 polymer ?
#
loop_
_entity_poly.entity_id
_entity_poly.type
_entity_poly.pdbx_seq_one_letter_code
_entity_poly.pdbx_strand_id
1 'polypeptide(L)'
;MHSLSASEVESAVRRVWELFAAKKIDQWQSFYADIASVFGTASKRPEPARLVVLRRQREYLTSTTRVQVHVEKVDVELIGPDCAVAAYIMQLDAEQITRVSAAGQKEQEEHLENARVTHVFQRTSDGSLRIVHEHISAATI
;
A
#
# COMPACT_ATOMS: atom_id res chain seq x y z
N MET A 1 16.76 19.43 11.30
CA MET A 1 16.13 18.44 10.41
C MET A 1 15.96 19.08 9.03
N HIS A 2 16.37 18.41 8.00
CA HIS A 2 16.23 18.92 6.64
C HIS A 2 14.78 18.80 6.15
N SER A 3 14.41 19.63 5.19
CA SER A 3 13.10 19.58 4.55
C SER A 3 12.95 18.30 3.73
N LEU A 4 11.72 17.82 3.63
CA LEU A 4 11.37 16.67 2.83
C LEU A 4 11.69 16.92 1.34
N SER A 5 12.22 15.91 0.65
CA SER A 5 12.51 15.97 -0.79
C SER A 5 11.60 15.01 -1.57
N ALA A 6 11.42 15.29 -2.85
CA ALA A 6 10.68 14.40 -3.74
C ALA A 6 11.30 13.00 -3.80
N SER A 7 12.64 12.94 -3.82
CA SER A 7 13.39 11.69 -3.85
C SER A 7 13.15 10.82 -2.61
N GLU A 8 13.08 11.43 -1.43
CA GLU A 8 12.76 10.71 -0.19
C GLU A 8 11.35 10.10 -0.25
N VAL A 9 10.38 10.85 -0.76
CA VAL A 9 8.99 10.40 -0.87
C VAL A 9 8.87 9.26 -1.89
N GLU A 10 9.49 9.38 -3.04
CA GLU A 10 9.51 8.32 -4.04
C GLU A 10 10.13 7.03 -3.49
N SER A 11 11.25 7.14 -2.79
CA SER A 11 11.90 6.00 -2.15
C SER A 11 10.98 5.34 -1.13
N ALA A 12 10.25 6.13 -0.34
CA ALA A 12 9.29 5.60 0.63
C ALA A 12 8.15 4.85 -0.05
N VAL A 13 7.59 5.38 -1.15
CA VAL A 13 6.55 4.70 -1.94
C VAL A 13 7.04 3.34 -2.40
N ARG A 14 8.22 3.28 -3.01
CA ARG A 14 8.76 2.02 -3.53
C ARG A 14 9.04 1.03 -2.41
N ARG A 15 9.53 1.51 -1.27
CA ARG A 15 9.81 0.67 -0.11
C ARG A 15 8.53 0.05 0.47
N VAL A 16 7.45 0.82 0.57
CA VAL A 16 6.15 0.33 1.03
C VAL A 16 5.72 -0.91 0.24
N TRP A 17 5.78 -0.83 -1.10
CA TRP A 17 5.32 -1.93 -1.94
C TRP A 17 6.32 -3.08 -2.04
N GLU A 18 7.61 -2.82 -1.91
CA GLU A 18 8.62 -3.88 -1.78
C GLU A 18 8.36 -4.73 -0.54
N LEU A 19 8.07 -4.09 0.59
CA LEU A 19 7.77 -4.78 1.86
C LEU A 19 6.47 -5.56 1.76
N PHE A 20 5.46 -5.00 1.11
CA PHE A 20 4.19 -5.68 0.85
C PHE A 20 4.42 -6.94 0.01
N ALA A 21 5.10 -6.81 -1.12
CA ALA A 21 5.38 -7.93 -2.02
C ALA A 21 6.24 -9.02 -1.38
N ALA A 22 7.17 -8.63 -0.51
CA ALA A 22 8.01 -9.56 0.24
C ALA A 22 7.29 -10.17 1.45
N LYS A 23 6.05 -9.77 1.72
CA LYS A 23 5.22 -10.20 2.86
C LYS A 23 5.86 -9.88 4.22
N LYS A 24 6.66 -8.82 4.28
CA LYS A 24 7.21 -8.31 5.54
C LYS A 24 6.17 -7.40 6.19
N ILE A 25 5.13 -8.04 6.72
CA ILE A 25 3.88 -7.39 7.11
C ILE A 25 4.09 -6.34 8.19
N ASP A 26 4.85 -6.65 9.22
CA ASP A 26 5.05 -5.73 10.35
C ASP A 26 5.83 -4.48 9.91
N GLN A 27 6.85 -4.64 9.06
CA GLN A 27 7.61 -3.52 8.52
C GLN A 27 6.75 -2.67 7.60
N TRP A 28 5.95 -3.30 6.74
CA TRP A 28 5.02 -2.61 5.85
C TRP A 28 4.00 -1.79 6.65
N GLN A 29 3.38 -2.38 7.67
CA GLN A 29 2.41 -1.69 8.51
C GLN A 29 3.01 -0.49 9.25
N SER A 30 4.29 -0.53 9.57
CA SER A 30 4.96 0.55 10.29
C SER A 30 5.01 1.86 9.48
N PHE A 31 4.84 1.80 8.15
CA PHE A 31 4.76 3.00 7.34
C PHE A 31 3.47 3.78 7.53
N TYR A 32 2.43 3.15 8.09
CA TYR A 32 1.15 3.81 8.32
C TYR A 32 1.14 4.42 9.73
N ALA A 33 0.87 5.72 9.80
CA ALA A 33 0.71 6.40 11.07
C ALA A 33 -0.51 5.85 11.84
N ASP A 34 -0.53 6.01 13.15
CA ASP A 34 -1.65 5.54 13.98
C ASP A 34 -2.97 6.18 13.56
N ILE A 35 -2.92 7.45 13.13
CA ILE A 35 -4.10 8.22 12.69
C ILE A 35 -4.44 8.01 11.22
N ALA A 36 -3.67 7.18 10.50
CA ALA A 36 -3.84 7.04 9.05
C ALA A 36 -5.25 6.56 8.70
N SER A 37 -5.79 7.12 7.60
CA SER A 37 -7.04 6.68 7.00
C SER A 37 -6.80 6.14 5.59
N VAL A 38 -7.64 5.19 5.18
CA VAL A 38 -7.57 4.59 3.85
C VAL A 38 -8.93 4.64 3.18
N PHE A 39 -8.94 5.10 1.95
CA PHE A 39 -10.09 5.00 1.06
C PHE A 39 -9.71 4.03 -0.05
N GLY A 40 -10.01 2.76 0.16
CA GLY A 40 -9.65 1.69 -0.76
C GLY A 40 -10.80 1.28 -1.68
N THR A 41 -10.53 0.32 -2.56
CA THR A 41 -11.50 -0.15 -3.57
C THR A 41 -12.76 -0.76 -2.96
N ALA A 42 -12.67 -1.34 -1.77
CA ALA A 42 -13.79 -1.95 -1.06
C ALA A 42 -14.44 -1.01 -0.03
N SER A 43 -13.93 0.20 0.14
CA SER A 43 -14.41 1.13 1.16
C SER A 43 -15.54 1.98 0.63
N LYS A 44 -16.62 2.11 1.40
CA LYS A 44 -17.71 3.07 1.10
C LYS A 44 -17.38 4.47 1.62
N ARG A 45 -16.44 4.57 2.55
CA ARG A 45 -15.96 5.80 3.17
C ARG A 45 -14.54 5.57 3.67
N PRO A 46 -13.79 6.62 4.01
CA PRO A 46 -12.47 6.43 4.60
C PRO A 46 -12.56 5.61 5.89
N GLU A 47 -11.63 4.68 6.05
CA GLU A 47 -11.58 3.77 7.20
C GLU A 47 -10.25 3.92 7.93
N PRO A 48 -10.19 3.69 9.26
CA PRO A 48 -8.93 3.67 9.99
C PRO A 48 -8.01 2.57 9.42
N ALA A 49 -6.78 2.95 9.05
CA ALA A 49 -5.86 2.01 8.41
C ALA A 49 -5.56 0.81 9.32
N ARG A 50 -5.04 1.05 10.52
CA ARG A 50 -4.52 -0.01 11.39
C ARG A 50 -5.59 -0.95 11.92
N LEU A 51 -6.80 -0.45 12.18
CA LEU A 51 -7.85 -1.27 12.78
C LEU A 51 -8.60 -2.14 11.78
N VAL A 52 -8.71 -1.70 10.53
CA VAL A 52 -9.58 -2.34 9.54
C VAL A 52 -8.81 -2.77 8.30
N VAL A 53 -8.20 -1.80 7.61
CA VAL A 53 -7.65 -2.02 6.28
C VAL A 53 -6.40 -2.90 6.33
N LEU A 54 -5.47 -2.60 7.24
CA LEU A 54 -4.23 -3.37 7.36
C LEU A 54 -4.49 -4.81 7.80
N ARG A 55 -5.56 -5.05 8.60
CA ARG A 55 -5.97 -6.40 8.95
C ARG A 55 -6.41 -7.18 7.71
N ARG A 56 -7.26 -6.58 6.87
CA ARG A 56 -7.72 -7.21 5.61
C ARG A 56 -6.54 -7.50 4.68
N GLN A 57 -5.58 -6.58 4.58
CA GLN A 57 -4.40 -6.79 3.76
C GLN A 57 -3.49 -7.89 4.32
N ARG A 58 -3.38 -8.00 5.63
CA ARG A 58 -2.65 -9.11 6.26
C ARG A 58 -3.27 -10.46 5.90
N GLU A 59 -4.60 -10.56 5.98
CA GLU A 59 -5.32 -11.77 5.59
C GLU A 59 -5.12 -12.10 4.11
N TYR A 60 -5.19 -11.09 3.25
CA TYR A 60 -4.93 -11.25 1.82
C TYR A 60 -3.51 -11.79 1.58
N LEU A 61 -2.49 -11.20 2.18
CA LEU A 61 -1.11 -11.64 2.01
C LEU A 61 -0.87 -13.05 2.55
N THR A 62 -1.58 -13.45 3.59
CA THR A 62 -1.48 -14.79 4.15
C THR A 62 -2.02 -15.85 3.19
N SER A 63 -3.02 -15.50 2.38
CA SER A 63 -3.64 -16.41 1.41
C SER A 63 -2.98 -16.38 0.03
N THR A 64 -2.01 -15.49 -0.20
CA THR A 64 -1.32 -15.42 -1.50
C THR A 64 -0.09 -16.31 -1.51
N THR A 65 0.17 -16.93 -2.66
CA THR A 65 1.39 -17.73 -2.91
C THR A 65 2.48 -16.90 -3.57
N ARG A 66 2.08 -15.88 -4.33
CA ARG A 66 2.99 -15.00 -5.05
C ARG A 66 2.39 -13.59 -5.10
N VAL A 67 3.22 -12.59 -4.82
CA VAL A 67 2.83 -11.19 -4.98
C VAL A 67 3.96 -10.44 -5.68
N GLN A 68 3.63 -9.75 -6.75
CA GLN A 68 4.55 -8.84 -7.45
C GLN A 68 3.86 -7.50 -7.61
N VAL A 69 4.60 -6.44 -7.35
CA VAL A 69 4.09 -5.07 -7.47
C VAL A 69 5.04 -4.27 -8.35
N HIS A 70 4.48 -3.61 -9.35
CA HIS A 70 5.23 -2.67 -10.18
C HIS A 70 4.64 -1.28 -9.98
N VAL A 71 5.49 -0.35 -9.57
CA VAL A 71 5.13 1.06 -9.39
C VAL A 71 5.71 1.83 -10.57
N GLU A 72 4.84 2.53 -11.31
CA GLU A 72 5.27 3.39 -12.40
C GLU A 72 5.80 4.71 -11.86
N LYS A 73 5.94 5.69 -12.71
CA LYS A 73 6.44 7.02 -12.34
C LYS A 73 5.64 7.60 -11.19
N VAL A 74 6.30 7.97 -10.11
CA VAL A 74 5.67 8.60 -8.96
C VAL A 74 5.72 10.11 -9.11
N ASP A 75 4.54 10.74 -9.11
CA ASP A 75 4.43 12.19 -9.07
C ASP A 75 4.38 12.64 -7.61
N VAL A 76 5.33 13.47 -7.21
CA VAL A 76 5.44 13.97 -5.84
C VAL A 76 5.21 15.47 -5.82
N GLU A 77 4.31 15.89 -4.92
CA GLU A 77 4.07 17.30 -4.65
C GLU A 77 4.39 17.59 -3.18
N LEU A 78 5.34 18.46 -2.94
CA LEU A 78 5.72 18.87 -1.60
C LEU A 78 4.79 19.98 -1.14
N ILE A 79 4.12 19.78 0.01
CA ILE A 79 3.12 20.73 0.56
C ILE A 79 3.68 21.42 1.79
N GLY A 80 4.95 21.55 1.92
CA GLY A 80 5.61 22.13 3.07
C GLY A 80 6.85 21.33 3.40
N PRO A 81 7.54 21.69 4.51
CA PRO A 81 8.81 21.03 4.82
C PRO A 81 8.66 19.58 5.27
N ASP A 82 7.48 19.18 5.78
CA ASP A 82 7.27 17.88 6.40
C ASP A 82 6.11 17.08 5.81
N CYS A 83 5.47 17.57 4.75
CA CYS A 83 4.29 16.93 4.17
C CYS A 83 4.38 16.88 2.65
N ALA A 84 3.95 15.77 2.08
CA ALA A 84 3.93 15.56 0.62
C ALA A 84 2.77 14.69 0.19
N VAL A 85 2.35 14.88 -1.06
CA VAL A 85 1.41 14.00 -1.75
C VAL A 85 2.15 13.25 -2.83
N ALA A 86 2.01 11.94 -2.87
CA ALA A 86 2.52 11.09 -3.93
C ALA A 86 1.37 10.43 -4.67
N ALA A 87 1.36 10.51 -5.99
CA ALA A 87 0.33 9.90 -6.82
C ALA A 87 0.98 9.10 -7.95
N TYR A 88 0.49 7.89 -8.21
CA TYR A 88 1.10 6.99 -9.18
C TYR A 88 0.13 5.89 -9.59
N ILE A 89 0.51 5.18 -10.65
CA ILE A 89 -0.15 3.95 -11.08
C ILE A 89 0.66 2.76 -10.55
N MET A 90 -0.03 1.78 -10.01
CA MET A 90 0.55 0.55 -9.51
C MET A 90 -0.07 -0.63 -10.24
N GLN A 91 0.76 -1.61 -10.61
CA GLN A 91 0.31 -2.88 -11.15
C GLN A 91 0.58 -3.96 -10.10
N LEU A 92 -0.46 -4.68 -9.74
CA LEU A 92 -0.39 -5.82 -8.84
C LEU A 92 -0.61 -7.10 -9.63
N ASP A 93 0.31 -8.07 -9.45
CA ASP A 93 0.18 -9.41 -9.97
C ASP A 93 0.34 -10.39 -8.80
N ALA A 94 -0.72 -11.10 -8.45
CA ALA A 94 -0.73 -12.00 -7.30
C ALA A 94 -1.48 -13.28 -7.62
N GLU A 95 -1.03 -14.38 -7.00
CA GLU A 95 -1.77 -15.63 -6.96
C GLU A 95 -2.30 -15.85 -5.56
N GLN A 96 -3.61 -16.05 -5.47
CA GLN A 96 -4.31 -16.24 -4.20
C GLN A 96 -4.97 -17.60 -4.17
N ILE A 97 -4.87 -18.27 -3.01
CA ILE A 97 -5.61 -19.51 -2.76
C ILE A 97 -7.04 -19.13 -2.44
N THR A 98 -7.98 -19.50 -3.32
CA THR A 98 -9.38 -19.13 -3.18
C THR A 98 -10.22 -20.26 -2.57
N ARG A 99 -9.77 -21.50 -2.73
CA ARG A 99 -10.53 -22.67 -2.26
C ARG A 99 -9.60 -23.86 -2.06
N VAL A 100 -9.97 -24.72 -1.09
CA VAL A 100 -9.34 -26.02 -0.89
C VAL A 100 -10.42 -27.08 -1.13
N SER A 101 -10.17 -28.02 -2.07
CA SER A 101 -11.10 -29.09 -2.37
C SER A 101 -11.16 -30.13 -1.25
N ALA A 102 -12.21 -31.00 -1.27
CA ALA A 102 -12.34 -32.09 -0.31
C ALA A 102 -11.16 -33.07 -0.36
N ALA A 103 -10.46 -33.15 -1.49
CA ALA A 103 -9.25 -33.99 -1.67
C ALA A 103 -7.97 -33.29 -1.20
N GLY A 104 -8.07 -32.09 -0.61
CA GLY A 104 -6.91 -31.31 -0.18
C GLY A 104 -6.21 -30.53 -1.28
N GLN A 105 -6.75 -30.50 -2.49
CA GLN A 105 -6.21 -29.71 -3.58
C GLN A 105 -6.55 -28.25 -3.43
N LYS A 106 -5.56 -27.38 -3.59
CA LYS A 106 -5.73 -25.93 -3.52
C LYS A 106 -6.04 -25.37 -4.89
N GLU A 107 -7.10 -24.59 -5.00
CA GLU A 107 -7.40 -23.79 -6.17
C GLU A 107 -6.78 -22.43 -6.01
N GLN A 108 -6.07 -21.97 -7.06
CA GLN A 108 -5.41 -20.68 -7.08
C GLN A 108 -6.04 -19.81 -8.15
N GLU A 109 -6.17 -18.54 -7.85
CA GLU A 109 -6.66 -17.53 -8.78
C GLU A 109 -5.61 -16.46 -8.93
N GLU A 110 -5.34 -16.05 -10.17
CA GLU A 110 -4.44 -14.96 -10.47
C GLU A 110 -5.20 -13.64 -10.41
N HIS A 111 -4.64 -12.68 -9.69
CA HIS A 111 -5.16 -11.32 -9.60
C HIS A 111 -4.21 -10.37 -10.32
N LEU A 112 -4.72 -9.75 -11.40
CA LEU A 112 -4.02 -8.69 -12.12
C LEU A 112 -4.81 -7.41 -11.92
N GLU A 113 -4.23 -6.45 -11.24
CA GLU A 113 -4.87 -5.17 -10.98
C GLU A 113 -4.00 -4.01 -11.41
N ASN A 114 -4.63 -3.02 -12.05
CA ASN A 114 -4.06 -1.69 -12.19
C ASN A 114 -4.81 -0.77 -11.24
N ALA A 115 -4.08 -0.06 -10.42
CA ALA A 115 -4.65 0.79 -9.41
C ALA A 115 -4.08 2.20 -9.50
N ARG A 116 -4.94 3.18 -9.21
CA ARG A 116 -4.54 4.56 -8.98
C ARG A 116 -4.33 4.72 -7.49
N VAL A 117 -3.14 5.16 -7.09
CA VAL A 117 -2.79 5.29 -5.68
C VAL A 117 -2.39 6.73 -5.38
N THR A 118 -2.91 7.26 -4.29
CA THR A 118 -2.46 8.52 -3.73
C THR A 118 -2.11 8.32 -2.27
N HIS A 119 -0.93 8.76 -1.87
CA HIS A 119 -0.50 8.79 -0.48
C HIS A 119 -0.29 10.23 -0.03
N VAL A 120 -0.72 10.52 1.18
CA VAL A 120 -0.29 11.71 1.90
C VAL A 120 0.74 11.25 2.93
N PHE A 121 1.96 11.76 2.80
CA PHE A 121 3.06 11.47 3.71
C PHE A 121 3.30 12.63 4.65
N GLN A 122 3.67 12.32 5.87
CA GLN A 122 4.08 13.29 6.86
C GLN A 122 5.32 12.79 7.61
N ARG A 123 6.29 13.70 7.80
CA ARG A 123 7.42 13.43 8.69
C ARG A 123 6.95 13.63 10.12
N THR A 124 7.13 12.61 10.93
CA THR A 124 6.74 12.64 12.34
C THR A 124 7.84 13.25 13.21
N SER A 125 7.53 13.52 14.48
CA SER A 125 8.48 14.14 15.41
C SER A 125 9.76 13.33 15.63
N ASP A 126 9.69 12.00 15.42
CA ASP A 126 10.86 11.12 15.52
C ASP A 126 11.70 11.08 14.23
N GLY A 127 11.33 11.87 13.22
CA GLY A 127 12.04 11.91 11.93
C GLY A 127 11.58 10.88 10.90
N SER A 128 10.65 10.00 11.26
CA SER A 128 10.14 8.97 10.35
C SER A 128 9.16 9.59 9.34
N LEU A 129 9.18 9.08 8.12
CA LEU A 129 8.20 9.44 7.09
C LEU A 129 7.10 8.39 7.11
N ARG A 130 5.85 8.83 7.35
CA ARG A 130 4.70 7.93 7.48
C ARG A 130 3.54 8.35 6.62
N ILE A 131 2.73 7.36 6.21
CA ILE A 131 1.49 7.57 5.47
C ILE A 131 0.41 7.98 6.46
N VAL A 132 -0.24 9.13 6.20
CA VAL A 132 -1.37 9.59 7.00
C VAL A 132 -2.70 9.42 6.26
N HIS A 133 -2.66 9.28 4.93
CA HIS A 133 -3.83 8.94 4.13
C HIS A 133 -3.42 8.16 2.88
N GLU A 134 -4.23 7.18 2.52
CA GLU A 134 -4.06 6.40 1.29
C GLU A 134 -5.39 6.33 0.56
N HIS A 135 -5.35 6.54 -0.75
CA HIS A 135 -6.48 6.28 -1.62
C HIS A 135 -6.03 5.32 -2.71
N ILE A 136 -6.74 4.21 -2.84
CA ILE A 136 -6.54 3.23 -3.92
C ILE A 136 -7.86 3.03 -4.64
N SER A 137 -7.85 3.19 -5.96
CA SER A 137 -9.00 2.92 -6.81
C SER A 137 -8.56 2.19 -8.07
N ALA A 138 -9.48 1.44 -8.68
CA ALA A 138 -9.18 0.72 -9.91
C ALA A 138 -8.88 1.73 -11.04
N ALA A 139 -7.80 1.44 -11.79
CA ALA A 139 -7.50 2.19 -12.99
C ALA A 139 -8.18 1.50 -14.17
N THR A 140 -9.00 2.25 -14.88
CA THR A 140 -9.54 1.80 -16.18
C THR A 140 -8.52 2.13 -17.25
N ILE A 141 -8.19 1.13 -18.03
CA ILE A 141 -7.28 1.28 -19.17
C ILE A 141 -8.11 1.43 -20.45
#